data_752ebbce082a974e1401f19bfb767f10
#
_entry.id   752ebbce082a974e1401f19bfb767f10
#
_cell.length_a   1.000
_cell.length_b   1.000
_cell.length_c   1.000
_cell.angle_alpha   90.00
_cell.angle_beta   90.00
_cell.angle_gamma   90.00
#
_symmetry.space_group_name_H-M   'P 1'
#
loop_
_entity.id
_entity.type
_entity.pdbx_description
1 polymer ?
#
loop_
_entity_poly.entity_id
_entity_poly.type
_entity_poly.pdbx_seq_one_letter_code
_entity_poly.pdbx_strand_id
1 'polypeptide(L)'
;MLDRDNNPFSLDDVDFVMNVNVRGTIDLVRQTLPHLATGPGTGPDSERGVVIMVASSAAYDGQKGQVSYSASKGAVVSMTLPMARDLARHGIRVITIAPSLFESRLTSMMSGKVRKSLEGAMEFPKRAGKPEEFAQLVRQGIENMMLNGVVIRLDGAMRMPSKM
;
A
#
# COMPACT_ATOMS: atom_id res chain seq x y z
N MET A 1 7.50 0.81 20.94
CA MET A 1 8.85 0.21 21.13
C MET A 1 9.05 -0.33 22.54
N LEU A 2 8.52 0.35 23.54
CA LEU A 2 8.46 -0.17 24.91
C LEU A 2 6.99 -0.35 25.30
N ASP A 3 6.69 -1.42 26.06
CA ASP A 3 5.41 -1.62 26.71
C ASP A 3 5.27 -0.73 27.98
N ARG A 4 4.19 -0.93 28.74
CA ARG A 4 3.94 -0.15 29.98
C ARG A 4 4.93 -0.46 31.09
N ASP A 5 5.58 -1.63 31.04
CA ASP A 5 6.54 -2.11 32.02
C ASP A 5 7.99 -1.86 31.60
N ASN A 6 8.20 -1.07 30.53
CA ASN A 6 9.48 -0.74 29.90
C ASN A 6 10.21 -1.93 29.26
N ASN A 7 9.50 -3.02 28.94
CA ASN A 7 10.09 -4.10 28.16
C ASN A 7 10.09 -3.73 26.66
N PRO A 8 11.11 -4.14 25.88
CA PRO A 8 11.10 -3.98 24.45
C PRO A 8 9.97 -4.82 23.82
N PHE A 9 9.35 -4.31 22.74
CA PHE A 9 8.33 -5.08 22.03
C PHE A 9 8.95 -6.29 21.30
N SER A 10 8.12 -7.32 21.07
CA SER A 10 8.57 -8.59 20.52
C SER A 10 9.07 -8.46 19.08
N LEU A 11 10.21 -9.07 18.77
CA LEU A 11 10.69 -9.23 17.40
C LEU A 11 9.84 -10.23 16.60
N ASP A 12 9.16 -11.19 17.25
CA ASP A 12 8.26 -12.12 16.59
C ASP A 12 7.10 -11.38 15.91
N ASP A 13 6.57 -10.32 16.56
CA ASP A 13 5.54 -9.46 15.96
C ASP A 13 6.10 -8.69 14.75
N VAL A 14 7.35 -8.24 14.81
CA VAL A 14 8.02 -7.59 13.68
C VAL A 14 8.15 -8.58 12.53
N ASP A 15 8.70 -9.76 12.81
CA ASP A 15 8.94 -10.81 11.82
C ASP A 15 7.64 -11.25 11.14
N PHE A 16 6.57 -11.42 11.92
CA PHE A 16 5.25 -11.73 11.38
C PHE A 16 4.78 -10.65 10.38
N VAL A 17 4.82 -9.37 10.78
CA VAL A 17 4.38 -8.27 9.92
C VAL A 17 5.26 -8.14 8.67
N MET A 18 6.58 -8.27 8.80
CA MET A 18 7.51 -8.20 7.69
C MET A 18 7.36 -9.39 6.74
N ASN A 19 7.18 -10.58 7.27
CA ASN A 19 6.97 -11.79 6.47
C ASN A 19 5.67 -11.70 5.65
N VAL A 20 4.58 -11.24 6.25
CA VAL A 20 3.29 -11.09 5.53
C VAL A 20 3.37 -9.95 4.52
N ASN A 21 3.72 -8.74 4.96
CA ASN A 21 3.55 -7.54 4.14
C ASN A 21 4.69 -7.31 3.13
N VAL A 22 5.90 -7.74 3.44
CA VAL A 22 7.07 -7.50 2.57
C VAL A 22 7.44 -8.76 1.82
N ARG A 23 7.87 -9.80 2.54
CA ARG A 23 8.30 -11.05 1.91
C ARG A 23 7.17 -11.67 1.08
N GLY A 24 5.95 -11.74 1.64
CA GLY A 24 4.78 -12.29 0.93
C GLY A 24 4.46 -11.50 -0.35
N THR A 25 4.52 -10.16 -0.32
CA THR A 25 4.34 -9.33 -1.50
C THR A 25 5.42 -9.61 -2.55
N ILE A 26 6.69 -9.62 -2.16
CA ILE A 26 7.81 -9.91 -3.07
C ILE A 26 7.66 -11.31 -3.66
N ASP A 27 7.32 -12.31 -2.85
CA ASP A 27 7.22 -13.69 -3.30
C ASP A 27 6.06 -13.90 -4.28
N LEU A 28 4.90 -13.28 -4.02
CA LEU A 28 3.76 -13.32 -4.94
C LEU A 28 4.13 -12.69 -6.29
N VAL A 29 4.73 -11.50 -6.28
CA VAL A 29 5.19 -10.84 -7.50
C VAL A 29 6.19 -11.73 -8.22
N ARG A 30 7.24 -12.20 -7.52
CA ARG A 30 8.26 -13.08 -8.08
C ARG A 30 7.68 -14.31 -8.79
N GLN A 31 6.64 -14.93 -8.23
CA GLN A 31 6.02 -16.11 -8.81
C GLN A 31 5.11 -15.78 -10.00
N THR A 32 4.53 -14.59 -10.07
CA THR A 32 3.69 -14.16 -11.20
C THR A 32 4.48 -13.64 -12.39
N LEU A 33 5.69 -13.11 -12.17
CA LEU A 33 6.51 -12.47 -13.21
C LEU A 33 6.81 -13.38 -14.43
N PRO A 34 7.16 -14.68 -14.30
CA PRO A 34 7.39 -15.55 -15.47
C PRO A 34 6.17 -15.63 -16.37
N HIS A 35 4.97 -15.65 -15.80
CA HIS A 35 3.71 -15.70 -16.57
C HIS A 35 3.43 -14.38 -17.30
N LEU A 36 3.68 -13.24 -16.64
CA LEU A 36 3.53 -11.93 -17.27
C LEU A 36 4.56 -11.73 -18.39
N ALA A 37 5.83 -12.07 -18.14
CA ALA A 37 6.92 -11.81 -19.07
C ALA A 37 6.84 -12.64 -20.35
N THR A 38 6.19 -13.81 -20.32
CA THR A 38 6.00 -14.70 -21.49
C THR A 38 4.71 -14.46 -22.25
N GLY A 39 3.79 -13.66 -21.69
CA GLY A 39 2.54 -13.29 -22.35
C GLY A 39 2.76 -12.43 -23.60
N PRO A 40 1.81 -12.44 -24.55
CA PRO A 40 1.84 -11.52 -25.67
C PRO A 40 1.75 -10.08 -25.18
N GLY A 41 2.55 -9.20 -25.74
CA GLY A 41 2.43 -7.76 -25.49
C GLY A 41 1.13 -7.23 -26.12
N THR A 42 0.51 -6.26 -25.46
CA THR A 42 -0.72 -5.60 -25.92
C THR A 42 -0.48 -4.10 -26.19
N GLY A 43 -1.27 -3.55 -27.08
CA GLY A 43 -1.18 -2.14 -27.46
C GLY A 43 0.12 -1.74 -28.17
N PRO A 44 0.30 -0.44 -28.44
CA PRO A 44 1.45 0.06 -29.21
C PRO A 44 2.79 -0.08 -28.50
N ASP A 45 2.77 -0.11 -27.15
CA ASP A 45 3.96 -0.21 -26.31
C ASP A 45 4.32 -1.65 -25.94
N SER A 46 3.57 -2.62 -26.46
CA SER A 46 3.76 -4.07 -26.16
C SER A 46 3.75 -4.38 -24.67
N GLU A 47 2.84 -3.74 -23.90
CA GLU A 47 2.68 -3.98 -22.47
C GLU A 47 2.28 -5.44 -22.20
N ARG A 48 2.92 -6.06 -21.22
CA ARG A 48 2.63 -7.44 -20.78
C ARG A 48 1.91 -7.50 -19.44
N GLY A 49 1.80 -6.39 -18.74
CA GLY A 49 1.04 -6.33 -17.51
C GLY A 49 1.44 -5.22 -16.57
N VAL A 50 0.70 -5.12 -15.48
CA VAL A 50 0.95 -4.16 -14.42
C VAL A 50 0.86 -4.84 -13.06
N VAL A 51 1.81 -4.54 -12.19
CA VAL A 51 1.81 -4.91 -10.78
C VAL A 51 1.30 -3.72 -9.98
N ILE A 52 0.19 -3.90 -9.26
CA ILE A 52 -0.36 -2.87 -8.38
C ILE A 52 -0.22 -3.34 -6.94
N MET A 53 0.67 -2.69 -6.20
CA MET A 53 0.89 -2.97 -4.77
C MET A 53 0.08 -2.02 -3.91
N VAL A 54 -0.26 -2.48 -2.69
CA VAL A 54 -1.01 -1.68 -1.72
C VAL A 54 -0.14 -1.42 -0.49
N ALA A 55 0.29 -0.16 -0.36
CA ALA A 55 0.96 0.35 0.83
C ALA A 55 -0.06 0.86 1.87
N SER A 56 0.22 1.97 2.49
CA SER A 56 -0.67 2.70 3.42
C SER A 56 -0.14 4.13 3.59
N SER A 57 -1.01 5.06 3.95
CA SER A 57 -0.61 6.37 4.47
C SER A 57 0.31 6.26 5.70
N ALA A 58 0.22 5.15 6.46
CA ALA A 58 1.12 4.84 7.57
C ALA A 58 2.59 4.65 7.17
N ALA A 59 2.89 4.45 5.88
CA ALA A 59 4.26 4.47 5.36
C ALA A 59 4.92 5.85 5.51
N TYR A 60 4.13 6.89 5.61
CA TYR A 60 4.56 8.30 5.71
C TYR A 60 4.26 8.91 7.08
N ASP A 61 3.06 8.67 7.56
CA ASP A 61 2.50 9.33 8.75
C ASP A 61 2.14 8.25 9.82
N GLY A 62 3.10 7.39 10.18
CA GLY A 62 2.89 6.32 11.15
C GLY A 62 2.53 6.82 12.55
N GLN A 63 1.59 6.14 13.18
CA GLN A 63 1.11 6.44 14.53
C GLN A 63 1.88 5.66 15.60
N LYS A 64 1.68 6.02 16.86
CA LYS A 64 2.22 5.26 17.99
C LYS A 64 1.75 3.79 17.92
N GLY A 65 2.68 2.88 18.13
CA GLY A 65 2.43 1.43 18.03
C GLY A 65 2.53 0.85 16.62
N GLN A 66 2.76 1.66 15.60
CA GLN A 66 2.79 1.21 14.19
C GLN A 66 4.21 1.03 13.61
N VAL A 67 5.26 0.90 14.43
CA VAL A 67 6.64 0.85 13.92
C VAL A 67 6.83 -0.27 12.90
N SER A 68 6.45 -1.51 13.22
CA SER A 68 6.57 -2.66 12.29
C SER A 68 5.69 -2.48 11.06
N TYR A 69 4.44 -2.06 11.27
CA TYR A 69 3.49 -1.84 10.17
C TYR A 69 3.96 -0.73 9.24
N SER A 70 4.36 0.43 9.78
CA SER A 70 4.87 1.56 8.99
C SER A 70 6.15 1.18 8.25
N ALA A 71 7.07 0.45 8.89
CA ALA A 71 8.28 -0.07 8.25
C ALA A 71 7.93 -0.99 7.07
N SER A 72 7.00 -1.93 7.27
CA SER A 72 6.57 -2.85 6.20
C SER A 72 5.92 -2.13 5.03
N LYS A 73 5.07 -1.14 5.29
CA LYS A 73 4.41 -0.35 4.24
C LYS A 73 5.36 0.65 3.58
N GLY A 74 6.36 1.16 4.33
CA GLY A 74 7.49 1.91 3.78
C GLY A 74 8.34 1.07 2.83
N ALA A 75 8.59 -0.19 3.15
CA ALA A 75 9.28 -1.13 2.26
C ALA A 75 8.52 -1.31 0.93
N VAL A 76 7.18 -1.46 0.97
CA VAL A 76 6.34 -1.54 -0.25
C VAL A 76 6.48 -0.27 -1.09
N VAL A 77 6.45 0.91 -0.46
CA VAL A 77 6.69 2.19 -1.15
C VAL A 77 8.06 2.22 -1.82
N SER A 78 9.10 1.87 -1.07
CA SER A 78 10.50 1.98 -1.53
C SER A 78 10.84 1.00 -2.65
N MET A 79 10.21 -0.19 -2.69
CA MET A 79 10.47 -1.18 -3.75
C MET A 79 9.76 -0.85 -5.07
N THR A 80 8.84 0.11 -5.11
CA THR A 80 8.04 0.44 -6.30
C THR A 80 8.89 0.85 -7.49
N LEU A 81 9.74 1.85 -7.32
CA LEU A 81 10.54 2.39 -8.43
C LEU A 81 11.65 1.42 -8.89
N PRO A 82 12.45 0.78 -8.00
CA PRO A 82 13.41 -0.22 -8.44
C PRO A 82 12.76 -1.36 -9.22
N MET A 83 11.64 -1.89 -8.73
CA MET A 83 10.90 -2.96 -9.40
C MET A 83 10.40 -2.53 -10.77
N ALA A 84 9.86 -1.30 -10.91
CA ALA A 84 9.47 -0.76 -12.20
C ALA A 84 10.63 -0.67 -13.20
N ARG A 85 11.81 -0.27 -12.72
CA ARG A 85 13.04 -0.20 -13.53
C ARG A 85 13.52 -1.58 -13.98
N ASP A 86 13.54 -2.54 -13.07
CA ASP A 86 13.96 -3.92 -13.36
C ASP A 86 13.04 -4.58 -14.39
N LEU A 87 11.73 -4.29 -14.33
CA LEU A 87 10.70 -4.92 -15.15
C LEU A 87 10.42 -4.18 -16.46
N ALA A 88 10.96 -2.97 -16.65
CA ALA A 88 10.74 -2.15 -17.84
C ALA A 88 11.07 -2.89 -19.15
N ARG A 89 12.20 -3.61 -19.19
CA ARG A 89 12.60 -4.40 -20.36
C ARG A 89 11.63 -5.53 -20.73
N HIS A 90 10.76 -5.92 -19.78
CA HIS A 90 9.75 -6.95 -19.97
C HIS A 90 8.37 -6.39 -20.31
N GLY A 91 8.23 -5.05 -20.42
CA GLY A 91 6.95 -4.40 -20.68
C GLY A 91 5.97 -4.54 -19.51
N ILE A 92 6.48 -4.58 -18.28
CA ILE A 92 5.66 -4.71 -17.05
C ILE A 92 5.82 -3.43 -16.23
N ARG A 93 4.69 -2.79 -15.92
CA ARG A 93 4.64 -1.59 -15.06
C ARG A 93 4.46 -1.97 -13.59
N VAL A 94 4.86 -1.07 -12.70
CA VAL A 94 4.69 -1.23 -11.25
C VAL A 94 4.17 0.06 -10.65
N ILE A 95 3.08 -0.03 -9.90
CA ILE A 95 2.44 1.10 -9.24
C ILE A 95 2.15 0.71 -7.80
N THR A 96 2.17 1.67 -6.90
CA THR A 96 1.73 1.46 -5.52
C THR A 96 0.67 2.49 -5.14
N ILE A 97 -0.41 2.02 -4.54
CA ILE A 97 -1.43 2.87 -3.94
C ILE A 97 -1.23 2.86 -2.43
N ALA A 98 -1.18 4.04 -1.82
CA ALA A 98 -1.06 4.23 -0.38
C ALA A 98 -2.37 4.84 0.19
N PRO A 99 -3.37 4.00 0.51
CA PRO A 99 -4.65 4.46 1.04
C PRO A 99 -4.54 4.87 2.50
N SER A 100 -5.46 5.73 2.93
CA SER A 100 -5.78 5.96 4.34
C SER A 100 -6.93 5.06 4.80
N LEU A 101 -7.92 5.61 5.49
CA LEU A 101 -9.11 4.88 5.93
C LEU A 101 -10.09 4.68 4.77
N PHE A 102 -10.40 3.44 4.45
CA PHE A 102 -11.44 3.02 3.50
C PHE A 102 -12.43 2.07 4.17
N GLU A 103 -13.68 2.11 3.74
CA GLU A 103 -14.69 1.15 4.17
C GLU A 103 -14.31 -0.25 3.71
N SER A 104 -14.25 -1.19 4.65
CA SER A 104 -13.94 -2.59 4.41
C SER A 104 -14.41 -3.46 5.57
N ARG A 105 -14.43 -4.78 5.39
CA ARG A 105 -14.70 -5.71 6.51
C ARG A 105 -13.71 -5.53 7.66
N LEU A 106 -12.45 -5.23 7.36
CA LEU A 106 -11.41 -5.02 8.37
C LEU A 106 -11.68 -3.72 9.16
N THR A 107 -12.00 -2.62 8.48
CA THR A 107 -12.25 -1.33 9.12
C THR A 107 -13.61 -1.26 9.81
N SER A 108 -14.56 -2.12 9.46
CA SER A 108 -15.85 -2.23 10.17
C SER A 108 -15.72 -2.78 11.59
N MET A 109 -14.63 -3.48 11.89
CA MET A 109 -14.34 -4.00 13.25
C MET A 109 -13.68 -2.96 14.17
N MET A 110 -13.32 -1.80 13.64
CA MET A 110 -12.78 -0.71 14.47
C MET A 110 -13.84 -0.14 15.41
N SER A 111 -13.42 0.25 16.62
CA SER A 111 -14.34 0.96 17.53
C SER A 111 -14.82 2.27 16.89
N GLY A 112 -16.07 2.64 17.15
CA GLY A 112 -16.65 3.88 16.61
C GLY A 112 -15.85 5.13 16.99
N LYS A 113 -15.19 5.12 18.16
CA LYS A 113 -14.30 6.21 18.58
C LYS A 113 -13.07 6.36 17.70
N VAL A 114 -12.40 5.24 17.37
CA VAL A 114 -11.22 5.22 16.49
C VAL A 114 -11.61 5.64 15.08
N ARG A 115 -12.71 5.09 14.54
CA ARG A 115 -13.20 5.45 13.21
C ARG A 115 -13.49 6.95 13.12
N LYS A 116 -14.26 7.50 14.08
CA LYS A 116 -14.59 8.94 14.12
C LYS A 116 -13.35 9.84 14.22
N SER A 117 -12.32 9.40 14.97
CA SER A 117 -11.06 10.11 15.08
C SER A 117 -10.31 10.16 13.74
N LEU A 118 -10.28 9.04 13.02
CA LEU A 118 -9.62 8.95 11.69
C LEU A 118 -10.40 9.74 10.62
N GLU A 119 -11.73 9.64 10.60
CA GLU A 119 -12.56 10.44 9.70
C GLU A 119 -12.40 11.94 9.95
N GLY A 120 -12.29 12.34 11.22
CA GLY A 120 -12.03 13.73 11.62
C GLY A 120 -10.65 14.27 11.21
N ALA A 121 -9.68 13.38 10.97
CA ALA A 121 -8.34 13.75 10.50
C ALA A 121 -8.25 13.92 8.97
N MET A 122 -9.29 13.57 8.23
CA MET A 122 -9.38 13.84 6.80
C MET A 122 -9.76 15.31 6.55
N GLU A 123 -9.06 15.95 5.63
CA GLU A 123 -9.36 17.35 5.30
C GLU A 123 -10.60 17.45 4.41
N PHE A 124 -10.62 16.70 3.30
CA PHE A 124 -11.78 16.61 2.41
C PHE A 124 -11.65 15.38 1.48
N PRO A 125 -12.73 14.60 1.32
CA PRO A 125 -13.99 14.62 2.10
C PRO A 125 -13.79 14.08 3.53
N LYS A 126 -14.54 14.60 4.50
CA LYS A 126 -14.44 14.19 5.92
C LYS A 126 -15.20 12.90 6.20
N ARG A 127 -14.77 11.83 5.60
CA ARG A 127 -15.34 10.48 5.72
C ARG A 127 -14.33 9.42 5.29
N ALA A 128 -14.56 8.17 5.65
CA ALA A 128 -13.83 7.06 5.05
C ALA A 128 -14.02 7.03 3.52
N GLY A 129 -12.98 6.65 2.80
CA GLY A 129 -13.08 6.37 1.36
C GLY A 129 -13.97 5.17 1.10
N LYS A 130 -14.67 5.17 -0.03
CA LYS A 130 -15.50 4.05 -0.47
C LYS A 130 -14.66 3.05 -1.29
N PRO A 131 -15.00 1.75 -1.27
CA PRO A 131 -14.31 0.75 -2.09
C PRO A 131 -14.26 1.10 -3.58
N GLU A 132 -15.33 1.73 -4.10
CA GLU A 132 -15.41 2.14 -5.50
C GLU A 132 -14.41 3.24 -5.85
N GLU A 133 -14.10 4.14 -4.91
CA GLU A 133 -13.10 5.19 -5.11
C GLU A 133 -11.68 4.60 -5.18
N PHE A 134 -11.41 3.55 -4.40
CA PHE A 134 -10.17 2.79 -4.52
C PHE A 134 -10.11 2.04 -5.86
N ALA A 135 -11.18 1.36 -6.24
CA ALA A 135 -11.28 0.61 -7.49
C ALA A 135 -11.10 1.49 -8.73
N GLN A 136 -11.61 2.74 -8.70
CA GLN A 136 -11.39 3.71 -9.78
C GLN A 136 -9.91 4.03 -9.98
N LEU A 137 -9.14 4.20 -8.89
CA LEU A 137 -7.70 4.44 -9.00
C LEU A 137 -6.95 3.19 -9.49
N VAL A 138 -7.35 2.00 -9.05
CA VAL A 138 -6.81 0.73 -9.59
C VAL A 138 -7.05 0.64 -11.09
N ARG A 139 -8.27 0.94 -11.53
CA ARG A 139 -8.62 0.97 -12.96
C ARG A 139 -7.75 1.96 -13.74
N GLN A 140 -7.56 3.18 -13.23
CA GLN A 140 -6.63 4.14 -13.82
C GLN A 140 -5.19 3.63 -13.86
N GLY A 141 -4.76 2.93 -12.82
CA GLY A 141 -3.45 2.26 -12.80
C GLY A 141 -3.29 1.23 -13.91
N ILE A 142 -4.37 0.53 -14.26
CA ILE A 142 -4.38 -0.46 -15.36
C ILE A 142 -4.40 0.28 -16.72
N GLU A 143 -5.29 1.24 -16.92
CA GLU A 143 -5.58 1.85 -18.21
C GLU A 143 -4.56 2.94 -18.62
N ASN A 144 -3.92 3.62 -17.67
CA ASN A 144 -3.01 4.71 -17.93
C ASN A 144 -1.56 4.22 -18.00
N MET A 145 -1.04 4.07 -19.21
CA MET A 145 0.29 3.53 -19.50
C MET A 145 1.44 4.38 -18.91
N MET A 146 1.23 5.67 -18.67
CA MET A 146 2.25 6.56 -18.10
C MET A 146 2.41 6.40 -16.59
N LEU A 147 1.47 5.68 -15.90
CA LEU A 147 1.62 5.36 -14.50
C LEU A 147 2.56 4.16 -14.34
N ASN A 148 3.83 4.44 -14.04
CA ASN A 148 4.85 3.45 -13.80
C ASN A 148 5.89 3.96 -12.79
N GLY A 149 6.29 3.14 -11.82
CA GLY A 149 7.26 3.50 -10.78
C GLY A 149 6.76 4.55 -9.79
N VAL A 150 5.46 4.79 -9.72
CA VAL A 150 4.85 5.84 -8.89
C VAL A 150 4.13 5.27 -7.68
N VAL A 151 4.12 6.05 -6.60
CA VAL A 151 3.31 5.80 -5.42
C VAL A 151 2.26 6.89 -5.30
N ILE A 152 0.99 6.51 -5.25
CA ILE A 152 -0.13 7.44 -5.20
C ILE A 152 -0.78 7.34 -3.82
N ARG A 153 -0.74 8.44 -3.05
CA ARG A 153 -1.51 8.54 -1.81
C ARG A 153 -2.99 8.76 -2.16
N LEU A 154 -3.86 7.97 -1.53
CA LEU A 154 -5.31 8.09 -1.68
C LEU A 154 -5.91 8.26 -0.28
N ASP A 155 -5.89 9.48 0.23
CA ASP A 155 -6.02 9.73 1.67
C ASP A 155 -6.84 10.98 2.06
N GLY A 156 -7.51 11.64 1.12
CA GLY A 156 -8.32 12.84 1.42
C GLY A 156 -7.51 13.95 2.10
N ALA A 157 -6.23 14.10 1.71
CA ALA A 157 -5.25 15.02 2.31
C ALA A 157 -4.99 14.77 3.81
N MET A 158 -5.35 13.58 4.32
CA MET A 158 -5.10 13.22 5.71
C MET A 158 -3.60 13.15 6.01
N ARG A 159 -3.23 13.68 7.17
CA ARG A 159 -1.96 13.38 7.84
C ARG A 159 -2.30 12.76 9.18
N MET A 160 -1.88 11.51 9.39
CA MET A 160 -2.25 10.78 10.59
C MET A 160 -1.75 11.50 11.84
N PRO A 161 -2.62 11.82 12.81
CA PRO A 161 -2.16 12.39 14.06
C PRO A 161 -1.31 11.36 14.84
N SER A 162 -0.32 11.85 15.61
CA SER A 162 0.57 10.96 16.37
C SER A 162 -0.15 10.12 17.44
N LYS A 163 -1.36 10.55 17.85
CA LYS A 163 -2.22 9.87 18.82
C LYS A 163 -3.63 9.70 18.25
N MET A 164 -4.22 8.55 18.45
CA MET A 164 -5.65 8.31 18.29
C MET A 164 -6.41 8.58 19.57
#